data_28f0cef0c9e0326ac8f66aa87397f7ee
#
_entry.id   28f0cef0c9e0326ac8f66aa87397f7ee
#
_cell.length_a   1.000
_cell.length_b   1.000
_cell.length_c   1.000
_cell.angle_alpha   90.00
_cell.angle_beta   90.00
_cell.angle_gamma   90.00
#
_symmetry.space_group_name_H-M   'P 1'
#
loop_
_entity.id
_entity.type
_entity.pdbx_description
1 polymer ?
#
loop_
_entity_poly.entity_id
_entity_poly.type
_entity_poly.pdbx_seq_one_letter_code
_entity_poly.pdbx_strand_id
1 'polypeptide(L)'
;MGIIMLPTLSSDIKVYEQRNPKQSQFYKCVEDHFERLENIWDDCYQKLYGFLRPHVMKVIYKYLDCGDLHKGFARVKCCDCNHEYLVAFSCKSRHFCPSCHQRRVVEFGEYLSTEVLEDVPHRQWVFSLPKRLRVYFMYDRKLLAKLSRCVNDALSDYLKQTVTFENATPGIVCAVQTFGDFLNFNPHLHIIATDGCFNENNDFMVGLSPKAEDLIPAFKQAIFKLLLKEGKISNALIENMNSWVHDGFHVYCCKAIYSWDNEGLERLGQYIVRAPLSQERMTYIPEHQTNDGKAKVIYKGKTSKKTQVFSALDWLARLITHIPNKGEQMVKYYGYYSNKSRGMRKKDEEIQKPNECNDISEIDAEINKLMFSNMKRKKFNKSWAKLIHKVYNVDPLKCSQCGGNMKIISFIEEESLIKKILKHLNLWLDDKQEPPNHSPPQHIWDLINTNIDILYQQNTVRMRTGNTLINAKFTYYDSFKRESCGYIPQMPFEDEYSQLVPYDD
;
A
#
# COMPACT_ATOMS: atom_id res chain seq x y z
N MET A 1 -20.70 -16.08 -60.38
CA MET A 1 -21.01 -16.37 -58.98
C MET A 1 -19.76 -16.12 -58.15
N GLY A 2 -19.61 -14.95 -57.57
CA GLY A 2 -18.47 -14.58 -56.71
C GLY A 2 -18.85 -14.89 -55.28
N ILE A 3 -18.08 -15.78 -54.64
CA ILE A 3 -18.20 -16.08 -53.20
C ILE A 3 -17.54 -14.92 -52.42
N ILE A 4 -18.35 -14.10 -51.78
CA ILE A 4 -17.87 -13.08 -50.83
C ILE A 4 -17.44 -13.87 -49.57
N MET A 5 -16.11 -14.00 -49.37
CA MET A 5 -15.57 -14.41 -48.09
C MET A 5 -15.78 -13.27 -47.11
N LEU A 6 -16.62 -13.47 -46.11
CA LEU A 6 -16.73 -12.66 -44.94
C LEU A 6 -15.41 -12.79 -44.14
N PRO A 7 -14.81 -11.69 -43.67
CA PRO A 7 -13.64 -11.78 -42.79
C PRO A 7 -14.06 -12.44 -41.48
N THR A 8 -13.44 -13.56 -41.14
CA THR A 8 -13.52 -14.17 -39.82
C THR A 8 -12.95 -13.17 -38.82
N LEU A 9 -13.82 -12.51 -38.09
CA LEU A 9 -13.46 -11.79 -36.87
C LEU A 9 -13.00 -12.85 -35.85
N SER A 10 -11.70 -13.14 -35.81
CA SER A 10 -11.07 -13.75 -34.65
C SER A 10 -11.01 -12.67 -33.57
N SER A 11 -12.09 -12.50 -32.83
CA SER A 11 -12.05 -11.80 -31.56
C SER A 11 -11.20 -12.67 -30.64
N ASP A 12 -9.97 -12.27 -30.38
CA ASP A 12 -9.13 -12.82 -29.32
C ASP A 12 -9.87 -12.61 -27.98
N ILE A 13 -10.73 -13.56 -27.63
CA ILE A 13 -11.38 -13.59 -26.32
C ILE A 13 -10.26 -13.87 -25.32
N LYS A 14 -9.80 -12.84 -24.63
CA LYS A 14 -8.87 -12.99 -23.53
C LYS A 14 -9.50 -13.88 -22.47
N VAL A 15 -8.94 -15.05 -22.30
CA VAL A 15 -9.37 -16.03 -21.29
C VAL A 15 -8.74 -15.69 -19.96
N TYR A 16 -9.48 -15.86 -18.86
CA TYR A 16 -8.92 -15.71 -17.52
C TYR A 16 -7.85 -16.77 -17.28
N GLU A 17 -6.62 -16.32 -17.10
CA GLU A 17 -5.50 -17.14 -16.66
C GLU A 17 -5.27 -16.96 -15.17
N GLN A 18 -5.07 -18.07 -14.46
CA GLN A 18 -4.73 -18.03 -13.05
C GLN A 18 -3.34 -17.44 -12.88
N ARG A 19 -3.23 -16.50 -11.96
CA ARG A 19 -1.91 -15.94 -11.62
C ARG A 19 -1.03 -17.03 -10.99
N ASN A 20 0.21 -17.08 -11.43
CA ASN A 20 1.24 -17.93 -10.84
C ASN A 20 2.36 -17.05 -10.23
N PRO A 21 2.25 -16.62 -8.97
CA PRO A 21 3.26 -15.77 -8.35
C PRO A 21 4.62 -16.46 -8.23
N LYS A 22 4.66 -17.80 -8.11
CA LYS A 22 5.89 -18.60 -7.99
C LYS A 22 6.82 -18.47 -9.21
N GLN A 23 6.29 -18.15 -10.38
CA GLN A 23 7.10 -17.92 -11.59
C GLN A 23 7.73 -16.54 -11.64
N SER A 24 7.29 -15.57 -10.79
CA SER A 24 7.81 -14.22 -10.82
C SER A 24 9.23 -14.14 -10.25
N GLN A 25 10.07 -13.28 -10.85
CA GLN A 25 11.41 -13.02 -10.36
C GLN A 25 11.42 -12.50 -8.91
N PHE A 26 10.39 -11.75 -8.53
CA PHE A 26 10.22 -11.26 -7.16
C PHE A 26 9.97 -12.40 -6.18
N TYR A 27 9.10 -13.35 -6.52
CA TYR A 27 8.83 -14.51 -5.67
C TYR A 27 10.12 -15.31 -5.44
N LYS A 28 10.82 -15.67 -6.52
CA LYS A 28 12.10 -16.41 -6.44
C LYS A 28 13.12 -15.69 -5.57
N CYS A 29 13.29 -14.38 -5.74
CA CYS A 29 14.21 -13.60 -4.90
C CYS A 29 13.85 -13.67 -3.41
N VAL A 30 12.55 -13.60 -3.07
CA VAL A 30 12.09 -13.72 -1.67
C VAL A 30 12.30 -15.13 -1.13
N GLU A 31 11.91 -16.16 -1.90
CA GLU A 31 12.04 -17.56 -1.53
C GLU A 31 13.50 -17.95 -1.28
N ASP A 32 14.40 -17.56 -2.20
CA ASP A 32 15.82 -17.92 -2.13
C ASP A 32 16.57 -17.21 -0.98
N HIS A 33 16.12 -16.03 -0.54
CA HIS A 33 16.94 -15.18 0.32
C HIS A 33 16.31 -14.73 1.63
N PHE A 34 15.00 -14.89 1.84
CA PHE A 34 14.38 -14.32 3.03
C PHE A 34 14.81 -15.00 4.32
N GLU A 35 14.90 -16.33 4.35
CA GLU A 35 15.35 -17.08 5.53
C GLU A 35 16.79 -16.68 5.91
N ARG A 36 17.67 -16.55 4.92
CA ARG A 36 19.04 -16.06 5.16
C ARG A 36 19.02 -14.62 5.68
N LEU A 37 18.21 -13.75 5.12
CA LEU A 37 18.06 -12.36 5.56
C LEU A 37 17.60 -12.28 7.02
N GLU A 38 16.63 -13.11 7.41
CA GLU A 38 16.12 -13.20 8.77
C GLU A 38 17.26 -13.56 9.75
N ASN A 39 18.04 -14.59 9.42
CA ASN A 39 19.14 -15.08 10.26
C ASN A 39 20.28 -14.07 10.46
N ILE A 40 20.57 -13.23 9.46
CA ILE A 40 21.68 -12.25 9.54
C ILE A 40 21.19 -10.82 9.87
N TRP A 41 19.88 -10.63 10.09
CA TRP A 41 19.32 -9.30 10.26
C TRP A 41 19.94 -8.51 11.40
N ASP A 42 20.07 -9.12 12.55
CA ASP A 42 20.56 -8.44 13.76
C ASP A 42 22.02 -7.99 13.61
N ASP A 43 22.84 -8.76 12.94
CA ASP A 43 24.26 -8.46 12.72
C ASP A 43 24.47 -7.41 11.61
N CYS A 44 23.73 -7.55 10.49
CA CYS A 44 24.03 -6.79 9.28
C CYS A 44 23.08 -5.58 9.06
N TYR A 45 21.81 -5.67 9.43
CA TYR A 45 20.78 -4.72 9.02
C TYR A 45 20.12 -3.96 10.17
N GLN A 46 20.14 -4.48 11.39
CA GLN A 46 19.46 -3.88 12.54
C GLN A 46 19.95 -2.45 12.82
N LYS A 47 21.25 -2.19 12.67
CA LYS A 47 21.82 -0.84 12.85
C LYS A 47 21.32 0.16 11.81
N LEU A 48 20.98 -0.31 10.60
CA LEU A 48 20.53 0.53 9.49
C LEU A 48 19.03 0.74 9.51
N TYR A 49 18.25 -0.31 9.81
CA TYR A 49 16.81 -0.33 9.61
C TYR A 49 15.98 -0.57 10.88
N GLY A 50 16.66 -0.78 12.03
CA GLY A 50 16.01 -1.17 13.28
C GLY A 50 15.81 -2.70 13.35
N PHE A 51 15.18 -3.17 14.43
CA PHE A 51 14.92 -4.60 14.62
C PHE A 51 13.94 -5.17 13.59
N LEU A 52 14.10 -6.44 13.25
CA LEU A 52 13.19 -7.13 12.34
C LEU A 52 11.83 -7.33 13.04
N ARG A 53 10.81 -6.68 12.51
CA ARG A 53 9.49 -6.67 13.13
C ARG A 53 8.76 -7.99 12.89
N PRO A 54 8.22 -8.68 13.93
CA PRO A 54 7.54 -9.97 13.76
C PRO A 54 6.39 -9.94 12.76
N HIS A 55 5.69 -8.80 12.65
CA HIS A 55 4.64 -8.63 11.65
C HIS A 55 5.17 -8.70 10.21
N VAL A 56 6.38 -8.23 9.95
CA VAL A 56 7.03 -8.28 8.62
C VAL A 56 7.28 -9.73 8.22
N MET A 57 7.84 -10.55 9.13
CA MET A 57 8.04 -11.98 8.91
C MET A 57 6.74 -12.67 8.56
N LYS A 58 5.67 -12.45 9.35
CA LYS A 58 4.34 -12.98 9.05
C LYS A 58 3.81 -12.59 7.67
N VAL A 59 4.04 -11.33 7.24
CA VAL A 59 3.62 -10.86 5.92
C VAL A 59 4.35 -11.59 4.80
N ILE A 60 5.65 -11.84 4.98
CA ILE A 60 6.49 -12.46 3.95
C ILE A 60 6.17 -13.95 3.83
N TYR A 61 6.13 -14.70 4.92
CA TYR A 61 5.74 -16.11 4.89
C TYR A 61 4.34 -16.30 4.29
N LYS A 62 3.39 -15.43 4.67
CA LYS A 62 2.06 -15.44 4.06
C LYS A 62 2.09 -15.10 2.55
N TYR A 63 3.06 -14.30 2.11
CA TYR A 63 3.24 -14.02 0.68
C TYR A 63 3.77 -15.25 -0.06
N LEU A 64 4.68 -16.01 0.52
CA LEU A 64 5.21 -17.24 -0.07
C LEU A 64 4.12 -18.30 -0.27
N ASP A 65 3.07 -18.30 0.56
CA ASP A 65 1.87 -19.14 0.39
C ASP A 65 0.86 -18.57 -0.63
N CYS A 66 1.11 -17.39 -1.20
CA CYS A 66 0.13 -16.69 -2.04
C CYS A 66 -0.07 -17.39 -3.39
N GLY A 67 -1.30 -17.84 -3.65
CA GLY A 67 -1.63 -18.51 -4.90
C GLY A 67 -1.21 -19.97 -4.94
N ASP A 68 -0.88 -20.55 -3.80
CA ASP A 68 -0.59 -21.98 -3.64
C ASP A 68 -1.89 -22.76 -3.37
N LEU A 69 -2.21 -23.73 -4.22
CA LEU A 69 -3.37 -24.60 -4.05
C LEU A 69 -3.27 -25.48 -2.80
N HIS A 70 -2.06 -25.81 -2.34
CA HIS A 70 -1.84 -26.58 -1.11
C HIS A 70 -2.28 -25.83 0.16
N LYS A 71 -2.42 -24.51 0.08
CA LYS A 71 -2.88 -23.65 1.19
C LYS A 71 -4.36 -23.28 1.11
N GLY A 72 -5.10 -23.94 0.21
CA GLY A 72 -6.53 -23.79 0.04
C GLY A 72 -6.95 -23.03 -1.21
N PHE A 73 -8.18 -23.29 -1.63
CA PHE A 73 -8.73 -22.76 -2.88
C PHE A 73 -10.24 -22.69 -2.89
N ALA A 74 -10.77 -21.90 -3.82
CA ALA A 74 -12.18 -21.92 -4.20
C ALA A 74 -12.35 -22.77 -5.46
N ARG A 75 -13.44 -23.55 -5.54
CA ARG A 75 -13.86 -24.27 -6.73
C ARG A 75 -14.85 -23.43 -7.53
N VAL A 76 -14.57 -23.22 -8.79
CA VAL A 76 -15.41 -22.45 -9.71
C VAL A 76 -15.87 -23.34 -10.84
N LYS A 77 -17.18 -23.48 -11.02
CA LYS A 77 -17.80 -24.44 -11.97
C LYS A 77 -18.77 -23.73 -12.91
N CYS A 78 -18.73 -24.11 -14.17
CA CYS A 78 -19.69 -23.67 -15.18
C CYS A 78 -21.04 -24.34 -14.97
N CYS A 79 -22.13 -23.55 -15.09
CA CYS A 79 -23.49 -24.06 -14.96
C CYS A 79 -23.94 -24.86 -16.18
N ASP A 80 -23.35 -24.60 -17.36
CA ASP A 80 -23.81 -25.12 -18.63
C ASP A 80 -23.01 -26.37 -19.09
N CYS A 81 -21.66 -26.30 -19.09
CA CYS A 81 -20.82 -27.38 -19.57
C CYS A 81 -20.07 -28.17 -18.47
N ASN A 82 -20.31 -27.83 -17.19
CA ASN A 82 -19.63 -28.43 -16.04
C ASN A 82 -18.11 -28.21 -15.98
N HIS A 83 -17.51 -27.41 -16.88
CA HIS A 83 -16.10 -27.05 -16.78
C HIS A 83 -15.80 -26.45 -15.40
N GLU A 84 -14.72 -26.91 -14.77
CA GLU A 84 -14.33 -26.50 -13.43
C GLU A 84 -12.87 -26.09 -13.38
N TYR A 85 -12.55 -25.06 -12.57
CA TYR A 85 -11.18 -24.69 -12.24
C TYR A 85 -11.06 -24.29 -10.77
N LEU A 86 -9.83 -24.40 -10.24
CA LEU A 86 -9.51 -24.06 -8.86
C LEU A 86 -8.90 -22.66 -8.80
N VAL A 87 -9.29 -21.85 -7.83
CA VAL A 87 -8.72 -20.52 -7.56
C VAL A 87 -8.03 -20.51 -6.21
N ALA A 88 -6.71 -20.59 -6.20
CA ALA A 88 -5.92 -20.55 -4.96
C ALA A 88 -6.15 -19.27 -4.17
N PHE A 89 -6.10 -19.37 -2.84
CA PHE A 89 -6.28 -18.23 -1.97
C PHE A 89 -5.14 -17.21 -2.08
N SER A 90 -5.48 -15.97 -1.82
CA SER A 90 -4.55 -14.85 -1.89
C SER A 90 -4.09 -14.42 -0.49
N CYS A 91 -2.82 -14.02 -0.35
CA CYS A 91 -2.25 -13.59 0.92
C CYS A 91 -2.84 -12.28 1.48
N LYS A 92 -3.48 -11.46 0.65
CA LYS A 92 -4.00 -10.11 1.00
C LYS A 92 -2.93 -9.18 1.63
N SER A 93 -1.63 -9.49 1.45
CA SER A 93 -0.52 -8.73 2.02
C SER A 93 -0.33 -7.40 1.31
N ARG A 94 -0.64 -6.31 2.00
CA ARG A 94 -0.49 -4.94 1.49
C ARG A 94 0.98 -4.51 1.53
N HIS A 95 1.40 -3.67 0.57
CA HIS A 95 2.74 -3.09 0.44
C HIS A 95 3.86 -4.11 0.21
N PHE A 96 3.54 -5.40 0.05
CA PHE A 96 4.51 -6.45 -0.24
C PHE A 96 4.12 -7.31 -1.44
N CYS A 97 3.00 -8.04 -1.39
CA CYS A 97 2.54 -8.84 -2.53
C CYS A 97 2.04 -7.94 -3.66
N PRO A 98 2.67 -7.93 -4.85
CA PRO A 98 2.31 -7.02 -5.94
C PRO A 98 0.86 -7.20 -6.41
N SER A 99 0.44 -8.44 -6.64
CA SER A 99 -0.93 -8.73 -7.12
C SER A 99 -2.01 -8.35 -6.10
N CYS A 100 -1.79 -8.69 -4.80
CA CYS A 100 -2.76 -8.37 -3.75
C CYS A 100 -2.81 -6.87 -3.46
N HIS A 101 -1.68 -6.17 -3.61
CA HIS A 101 -1.62 -4.73 -3.44
C HIS A 101 -2.27 -4.02 -4.62
N GLN A 102 -1.98 -4.42 -5.87
CA GLN A 102 -2.60 -3.83 -7.06
C GLN A 102 -4.13 -3.92 -7.02
N ARG A 103 -4.67 -5.08 -6.63
CA ARG A 103 -6.09 -5.21 -6.41
C ARG A 103 -6.60 -4.17 -5.41
N ARG A 104 -5.89 -3.97 -4.30
CA ARG A 104 -6.25 -2.98 -3.28
C ARG A 104 -6.17 -1.55 -3.80
N VAL A 105 -5.21 -1.24 -4.66
CA VAL A 105 -5.06 0.08 -5.30
C VAL A 105 -6.29 0.41 -6.16
N VAL A 106 -6.73 -0.54 -7.00
CA VAL A 106 -7.91 -0.36 -7.86
C VAL A 106 -9.19 -0.23 -7.02
N GLU A 107 -9.40 -1.10 -6.03
CA GLU A 107 -10.53 -1.01 -5.09
C GLU A 107 -10.57 0.35 -4.38
N PHE A 108 -9.41 0.84 -3.97
CA PHE A 108 -9.31 2.12 -3.26
C PHE A 108 -9.61 3.31 -4.18
N GLY A 109 -9.08 3.32 -5.40
CA GLY A 109 -9.34 4.38 -6.37
C GLY A 109 -10.84 4.51 -6.67
N GLU A 110 -11.50 3.39 -6.96
CA GLU A 110 -12.94 3.34 -7.19
C GLU A 110 -13.72 3.79 -5.93
N TYR A 111 -13.41 3.24 -4.75
CA TYR A 111 -14.06 3.63 -3.51
C TYR A 111 -13.90 5.12 -3.21
N LEU A 112 -12.72 5.67 -3.47
CA LEU A 112 -12.44 7.07 -3.21
C LEU A 112 -13.28 7.97 -4.10
N SER A 113 -13.31 7.71 -5.42
CA SER A 113 -14.03 8.53 -6.39
C SER A 113 -15.55 8.40 -6.30
N THR A 114 -16.10 7.24 -5.83
CA THR A 114 -17.54 7.00 -5.80
C THR A 114 -18.19 7.18 -4.44
N GLU A 115 -17.43 7.02 -3.34
CA GLU A 115 -18.00 6.95 -1.98
C GLU A 115 -17.45 8.00 -1.02
N VAL A 116 -16.37 8.67 -1.37
CA VAL A 116 -15.67 9.57 -0.44
C VAL A 116 -15.59 11.00 -0.95
N LEU A 117 -15.14 11.20 -2.19
CA LEU A 117 -14.99 12.52 -2.76
C LEU A 117 -16.34 13.07 -3.20
N GLU A 118 -16.63 14.30 -2.83
CA GLU A 118 -17.80 15.03 -3.26
C GLU A 118 -17.61 15.61 -4.67
N ASP A 119 -18.69 16.04 -5.29
CA ASP A 119 -18.72 16.63 -6.64
C ASP A 119 -18.21 18.09 -6.64
N VAL A 120 -16.97 18.27 -6.21
CA VAL A 120 -16.28 19.56 -6.11
C VAL A 120 -14.86 19.46 -6.64
N PRO A 121 -14.18 20.57 -6.98
CA PRO A 121 -12.79 20.53 -7.43
C PRO A 121 -11.86 20.05 -6.32
N HIS A 122 -10.85 19.25 -6.71
CA HIS A 122 -9.82 18.71 -5.81
C HIS A 122 -8.42 19.07 -6.30
N ARG A 123 -7.46 19.13 -5.37
CA ARG A 123 -6.03 19.24 -5.67
C ARG A 123 -5.24 18.15 -4.97
N GLN A 124 -4.20 17.69 -5.65
CA GLN A 124 -3.17 16.88 -5.01
C GLN A 124 -2.12 17.80 -4.38
N TRP A 125 -1.75 17.46 -3.15
CA TRP A 125 -0.64 18.04 -2.43
C TRP A 125 0.38 16.98 -2.09
N VAL A 126 1.67 17.33 -2.16
CA VAL A 126 2.75 16.42 -1.74
C VAL A 126 3.65 17.15 -0.75
N PHE A 127 3.84 16.57 0.43
CA PHE A 127 4.70 17.10 1.47
C PHE A 127 5.88 16.18 1.70
N SER A 128 7.09 16.68 1.53
CA SER A 128 8.32 15.92 1.66
C SER A 128 9.22 16.46 2.75
N LEU A 129 9.89 15.54 3.46
CA LEU A 129 10.78 15.84 4.57
C LEU A 129 12.25 15.86 4.15
N PRO A 130 13.09 16.71 4.78
CA PRO A 130 14.54 16.68 4.64
C PRO A 130 15.12 15.28 4.94
N LYS A 131 16.15 14.87 4.19
CA LYS A 131 16.83 13.58 4.42
C LYS A 131 17.25 13.40 5.88
N ARG A 132 17.74 14.46 6.52
CA ARG A 132 18.20 14.46 7.91
C ARG A 132 17.14 14.03 8.92
N LEU A 133 15.86 14.33 8.64
CA LEU A 133 14.76 13.99 9.55
C LEU A 133 14.12 12.63 9.30
N ARG A 134 14.33 12.03 8.13
CA ARG A 134 13.64 10.78 7.72
C ARG A 134 13.93 9.60 8.64
N VAL A 135 15.14 9.54 9.19
CA VAL A 135 15.58 8.48 10.07
C VAL A 135 14.72 8.33 11.33
N TYR A 136 14.24 9.43 11.89
CA TYR A 136 13.36 9.39 13.07
C TYR A 136 12.06 8.64 12.79
N PHE A 137 11.49 8.82 11.60
CA PHE A 137 10.27 8.16 11.17
C PHE A 137 10.48 6.68 10.78
N MET A 138 11.69 6.31 10.41
CA MET A 138 12.05 4.92 10.12
C MET A 138 12.11 4.09 11.40
N TYR A 139 12.77 4.62 12.42
CA TYR A 139 12.91 3.94 13.71
C TYR A 139 11.67 4.01 14.60
N ASP A 140 10.88 5.09 14.46
CA ASP A 140 9.63 5.27 15.20
C ASP A 140 8.48 5.55 14.25
N ARG A 141 7.89 4.49 13.71
CA ARG A 141 6.79 4.60 12.73
C ARG A 141 5.51 5.24 13.32
N LYS A 142 5.38 5.32 14.66
CA LYS A 142 4.25 6.05 15.30
C LYS A 142 4.28 7.53 14.93
N LEU A 143 5.46 8.06 14.61
CA LEU A 143 5.62 9.44 14.13
C LEU A 143 4.94 9.68 12.77
N LEU A 144 4.77 8.67 11.91
CA LEU A 144 4.08 8.80 10.62
C LEU A 144 2.62 9.24 10.82
N ALA A 145 1.96 8.72 11.86
CA ALA A 145 0.61 9.12 12.20
C ALA A 145 0.54 10.57 12.71
N LYS A 146 1.55 11.01 13.46
CA LYS A 146 1.68 12.39 13.97
C LYS A 146 2.05 13.36 12.85
N LEU A 147 2.94 12.96 11.94
CA LEU A 147 3.26 13.69 10.72
C LEU A 147 1.99 13.99 9.91
N SER A 148 1.19 12.97 9.64
CA SER A 148 -0.07 13.12 8.90
C SER A 148 -1.03 14.13 9.56
N ARG A 149 -1.08 14.16 10.90
CA ARG A 149 -1.90 15.14 11.63
C ARG A 149 -1.33 16.55 11.52
N CYS A 150 -0.03 16.73 11.75
CA CYS A 150 0.60 18.04 11.65
C CYS A 150 0.40 18.68 10.27
N VAL A 151 0.55 17.89 9.21
CA VAL A 151 0.34 18.37 7.83
C VAL A 151 -1.12 18.69 7.58
N ASN A 152 -2.04 17.82 8.06
CA ASN A 152 -3.47 18.09 7.96
C ASN A 152 -3.83 19.42 8.61
N ASP A 153 -3.34 19.68 9.82
CA ASP A 153 -3.67 20.89 10.58
C ASP A 153 -3.14 22.13 9.82
N ALA A 154 -1.88 22.11 9.37
CA ALA A 154 -1.29 23.21 8.59
C ALA A 154 -2.03 23.46 7.27
N LEU A 155 -2.37 22.39 6.50
CA LEU A 155 -3.09 22.53 5.25
C LEU A 155 -4.55 22.97 5.46
N SER A 156 -5.21 22.46 6.50
CA SER A 156 -6.57 22.85 6.84
C SER A 156 -6.66 24.34 7.20
N ASP A 157 -5.73 24.82 8.03
CA ASP A 157 -5.70 26.22 8.42
C ASP A 157 -5.40 27.14 7.22
N TYR A 158 -4.52 26.71 6.32
CA TYR A 158 -4.26 27.43 5.08
C TYR A 158 -5.49 27.50 4.17
N LEU A 159 -6.17 26.36 3.92
CA LEU A 159 -7.34 26.32 3.04
C LEU A 159 -8.52 27.14 3.60
N LYS A 160 -8.71 27.17 4.91
CA LYS A 160 -9.72 28.02 5.56
C LYS A 160 -9.52 29.50 5.30
N GLN A 161 -8.26 29.94 5.19
CA GLN A 161 -7.93 31.35 4.91
C GLN A 161 -8.22 31.74 3.45
N THR A 162 -8.42 30.77 2.55
CA THR A 162 -8.71 31.03 1.14
C THR A 162 -10.19 31.28 0.86
N VAL A 163 -11.07 31.09 1.83
CA VAL A 163 -12.53 31.26 1.74
C VAL A 163 -13.05 32.23 2.79
N THR A 164 -14.23 32.76 2.58
CA THR A 164 -14.87 33.74 3.50
C THR A 164 -15.89 33.11 4.44
N PHE A 165 -16.08 31.79 4.38
CA PHE A 165 -17.01 31.09 5.28
C PHE A 165 -16.53 31.11 6.72
N GLU A 166 -17.42 31.44 7.65
CA GLU A 166 -17.23 31.12 9.08
C GLU A 166 -17.31 29.59 9.24
N ASN A 167 -16.51 29.02 10.14
CA ASN A 167 -16.46 27.57 10.41
C ASN A 167 -16.17 26.69 9.18
N ALA A 168 -15.40 27.23 8.22
CA ALA A 168 -15.01 26.52 7.01
C ALA A 168 -14.28 25.21 7.30
N THR A 169 -14.63 24.15 6.59
CA THR A 169 -14.04 22.83 6.77
C THR A 169 -13.64 22.21 5.41
N PRO A 170 -12.35 22.03 5.12
CA PRO A 170 -11.92 21.32 3.91
C PRO A 170 -12.11 19.83 4.03
N GLY A 171 -12.32 19.14 2.89
CA GLY A 171 -12.27 17.69 2.80
C GLY A 171 -10.86 17.22 2.48
N ILE A 172 -10.25 16.37 3.33
CA ILE A 172 -8.85 15.95 3.16
C ILE A 172 -8.72 14.44 3.27
N VAL A 173 -8.07 13.82 2.27
CA VAL A 173 -7.63 12.42 2.27
C VAL A 173 -6.10 12.39 2.21
N CYS A 174 -5.47 11.89 3.25
CA CYS A 174 -4.02 11.85 3.40
C CYS A 174 -3.48 10.42 3.32
N ALA A 175 -2.61 10.15 2.37
CA ALA A 175 -1.90 8.88 2.22
C ALA A 175 -0.41 9.06 2.56
N VAL A 176 0.10 8.21 3.45
CA VAL A 176 1.51 8.16 3.82
C VAL A 176 2.23 7.20 2.89
N GLN A 177 3.25 7.65 2.18
CA GLN A 177 4.20 6.80 1.48
C GLN A 177 5.57 6.90 2.15
N THR A 178 6.27 5.76 2.25
CA THR A 178 7.57 5.71 2.94
C THR A 178 8.73 5.44 2.00
N PHE A 179 8.47 5.30 0.71
CA PHE A 179 9.47 4.89 -0.29
C PHE A 179 9.72 5.99 -1.31
N GLY A 180 10.99 6.18 -1.67
CA GLY A 180 11.44 6.94 -2.83
C GLY A 180 11.86 6.02 -3.96
N ASP A 181 12.59 6.57 -4.93
CA ASP A 181 13.23 5.77 -5.98
C ASP A 181 14.26 4.82 -5.35
N PHE A 182 14.49 3.67 -5.97
CA PHE A 182 15.40 2.62 -5.47
C PHE A 182 15.11 2.14 -4.03
N LEU A 183 13.85 2.23 -3.58
CA LEU A 183 13.40 1.78 -2.26
C LEU A 183 14.09 2.48 -1.08
N ASN A 184 14.59 3.70 -1.27
CA ASN A 184 15.09 4.51 -0.16
C ASN A 184 13.93 4.88 0.78
N PHE A 185 14.19 4.88 2.09
CA PHE A 185 13.19 5.31 3.06
C PHE A 185 13.01 6.84 2.97
N ASN A 186 11.88 7.24 2.38
CA ASN A 186 11.50 8.62 2.13
C ASN A 186 10.04 8.85 2.53
N PRO A 187 9.77 9.11 3.83
CA PRO A 187 8.41 9.38 4.27
C PRO A 187 7.93 10.71 3.70
N HIS A 188 6.86 10.66 2.93
CA HIS A 188 6.17 11.80 2.36
C HIS A 188 4.68 11.56 2.32
N LEU A 189 3.92 12.62 2.21
CA LEU A 189 2.47 12.57 2.23
C LEU A 189 1.92 12.98 0.88
N HIS A 190 1.08 12.12 0.31
CA HIS A 190 0.20 12.47 -0.79
C HIS A 190 -1.18 12.79 -0.22
N ILE A 191 -1.68 13.97 -0.52
CA ILE A 191 -2.96 14.45 0.00
C ILE A 191 -3.86 14.82 -1.17
N ILE A 192 -5.11 14.37 -1.13
CA ILE A 192 -6.17 14.89 -1.96
C ILE A 192 -7.01 15.79 -1.06
N ALA A 193 -7.07 17.07 -1.38
CA ALA A 193 -7.87 18.04 -0.66
C ALA A 193 -8.84 18.74 -1.60
N THR A 194 -9.99 19.15 -1.08
CA THR A 194 -10.92 20.04 -1.81
C THR A 194 -10.22 21.35 -2.15
N ASP A 195 -10.49 21.91 -3.32
CA ASP A 195 -9.99 23.22 -3.75
C ASP A 195 -10.85 24.36 -3.16
N GLY A 196 -11.04 24.30 -1.86
CA GLY A 196 -11.90 25.17 -1.06
C GLY A 196 -12.44 24.45 0.17
N CYS A 197 -13.51 25.01 0.75
CA CYS A 197 -14.09 24.50 1.98
C CYS A 197 -15.61 24.41 1.93
N PHE A 198 -16.17 23.55 2.76
CA PHE A 198 -17.58 23.46 3.08
C PHE A 198 -17.91 24.29 4.31
N ASN A 199 -19.12 24.85 4.34
CA ASN A 199 -19.72 25.44 5.54
C ASN A 199 -20.52 24.38 6.35
N GLU A 200 -21.19 24.79 7.40
CA GLU A 200 -22.04 23.92 8.24
C GLU A 200 -23.27 23.38 7.51
N ASN A 201 -23.74 24.07 6.48
CA ASN A 201 -24.89 23.68 5.66
C ASN A 201 -24.52 22.74 4.49
N ASN A 202 -23.26 22.33 4.40
CA ASN A 202 -22.69 21.58 3.29
C ASN A 202 -22.57 22.34 1.95
N ASP A 203 -22.70 23.68 1.95
CA ASP A 203 -22.40 24.47 0.75
C ASP A 203 -20.90 24.55 0.56
N PHE A 204 -20.45 24.49 -0.69
CA PHE A 204 -19.02 24.54 -1.03
C PHE A 204 -18.63 25.88 -1.64
N MET A 205 -17.54 26.45 -1.15
CA MET A 205 -16.91 27.63 -1.73
C MET A 205 -15.51 27.26 -2.24
N VAL A 206 -15.27 27.55 -3.52
CA VAL A 206 -13.93 27.42 -4.12
C VAL A 206 -13.01 28.46 -3.49
N GLY A 207 -11.84 28.01 -3.07
CA GLY A 207 -10.82 28.88 -2.48
C GLY A 207 -10.05 29.71 -3.51
N LEU A 208 -9.31 30.69 -3.02
CA LEU A 208 -8.33 31.40 -3.84
C LEU A 208 -7.25 30.40 -4.30
N SER A 209 -6.67 30.65 -5.49
CA SER A 209 -5.63 29.78 -6.05
C SER A 209 -4.44 29.65 -5.08
N PRO A 210 -4.15 28.45 -4.60
CA PRO A 210 -3.15 28.26 -3.55
C PRO A 210 -1.73 28.35 -4.13
N LYS A 211 -0.80 28.84 -3.28
CA LYS A 211 0.63 28.83 -3.54
C LYS A 211 1.29 27.86 -2.58
N ALA A 212 1.94 26.84 -3.13
CA ALA A 212 2.56 25.77 -2.32
C ALA A 212 3.67 26.31 -1.41
N GLU A 213 4.36 27.34 -1.86
CA GLU A 213 5.46 28.01 -1.14
C GLU A 213 5.02 28.62 0.17
N ASP A 214 3.78 29.14 0.25
CA ASP A 214 3.23 29.77 1.46
C ASP A 214 3.05 28.76 2.61
N LEU A 215 2.91 27.47 2.30
CA LEU A 215 2.78 26.40 3.28
C LEU A 215 4.10 25.90 3.85
N ILE A 216 5.23 26.12 3.16
CA ILE A 216 6.54 25.58 3.59
C ILE A 216 6.92 26.05 5.00
N PRO A 217 6.81 27.33 5.37
CA PRO A 217 7.16 27.79 6.71
C PRO A 217 6.30 27.15 7.81
N ALA A 218 4.99 27.09 7.62
CA ALA A 218 4.07 26.48 8.58
C ALA A 218 4.33 24.97 8.72
N PHE A 219 4.55 24.26 7.62
CA PHE A 219 4.90 22.85 7.61
C PHE A 219 6.21 22.59 8.34
N LYS A 220 7.27 23.35 8.05
CA LYS A 220 8.58 23.25 8.70
C LYS A 220 8.46 23.45 10.22
N GLN A 221 7.78 24.52 10.64
CA GLN A 221 7.55 24.82 12.06
C GLN A 221 6.79 23.69 12.77
N ALA A 222 5.73 23.17 12.15
CA ALA A 222 4.92 22.08 12.70
C ALA A 222 5.76 20.81 12.91
N ILE A 223 6.65 20.46 11.96
CA ILE A 223 7.52 19.30 12.06
C ILE A 223 8.60 19.48 13.12
N PHE A 224 9.23 20.64 13.21
CA PHE A 224 10.20 20.93 14.26
C PHE A 224 9.56 20.86 15.65
N LYS A 225 8.39 21.47 15.82
CA LYS A 225 7.61 21.39 17.06
C LYS A 225 7.25 19.94 17.43
N LEU A 226 6.81 19.14 16.46
CA LEU A 226 6.53 17.71 16.65
C LEU A 226 7.77 16.97 17.14
N LEU A 227 8.88 17.03 16.40
CA LEU A 227 10.08 16.25 16.70
C LEU A 227 10.77 16.72 18.01
N LEU A 228 10.71 18.00 18.31
CA LEU A 228 11.18 18.55 19.57
C LEU A 228 10.36 18.01 20.75
N LYS A 229 9.02 18.06 20.65
CA LYS A 229 8.09 17.50 21.65
C LYS A 229 8.30 16.01 21.89
N GLU A 230 8.63 15.26 20.85
CA GLU A 230 8.93 13.82 20.93
C GLU A 230 10.37 13.55 21.39
N GLY A 231 11.16 14.56 21.71
CA GLY A 231 12.55 14.42 22.16
C GLY A 231 13.48 13.82 21.11
N LYS A 232 13.16 13.98 19.82
CA LYS A 232 13.95 13.41 18.72
C LYS A 232 15.05 14.36 18.22
N ILE A 233 14.85 15.67 18.36
CA ILE A 233 15.79 16.71 17.92
C ILE A 233 16.01 17.72 19.04
N SER A 234 17.08 18.50 18.92
CA SER A 234 17.40 19.62 19.81
C SER A 234 17.22 20.97 19.11
N ASN A 235 17.13 22.06 19.90
CA ASN A 235 17.11 23.42 19.35
C ASN A 235 18.35 23.72 18.51
N ALA A 236 19.53 23.26 18.93
CA ALA A 236 20.76 23.42 18.16
C ALA A 236 20.69 22.80 16.76
N LEU A 237 20.00 21.64 16.62
CA LEU A 237 19.79 21.05 15.28
C LEU A 237 18.81 21.90 14.45
N ILE A 238 17.78 22.48 15.07
CA ILE A 238 16.83 23.37 14.40
C ILE A 238 17.55 24.62 13.88
N GLU A 239 18.38 25.25 14.71
CA GLU A 239 19.18 26.41 14.35
C GLU A 239 20.14 26.09 13.20
N ASN A 240 20.82 24.94 13.28
CA ASN A 240 21.68 24.47 12.21
C ASN A 240 20.92 24.26 10.90
N MET A 241 19.74 23.60 10.91
CA MET A 241 18.94 23.40 9.71
C MET A 241 18.35 24.72 9.16
N ASN A 242 18.09 25.70 10.02
CA ASN A 242 17.63 27.02 9.59
C ASN A 242 18.71 27.85 8.87
N SER A 243 19.99 27.55 9.11
CA SER A 243 21.12 28.19 8.41
C SER A 243 21.42 27.59 7.02
N TRP A 244 20.75 26.49 6.65
CA TRP A 244 21.00 25.86 5.34
C TRP A 244 20.35 26.67 4.22
N VAL A 245 21.05 26.78 3.10
CA VAL A 245 20.52 27.44 1.88
C VAL A 245 19.29 26.67 1.35
N HIS A 246 19.34 25.34 1.42
CA HIS A 246 18.24 24.44 1.06
C HIS A 246 17.97 23.50 2.21
N ASP A 247 16.89 23.74 2.94
CA ASP A 247 16.54 22.96 4.13
C ASP A 247 15.86 21.61 3.82
N GLY A 248 15.47 21.40 2.58
CA GLY A 248 14.91 20.14 2.07
C GLY A 248 13.46 19.88 2.47
N PHE A 249 12.76 20.86 3.05
CA PHE A 249 11.30 20.84 3.13
C PHE A 249 10.72 21.23 1.78
N HIS A 250 9.76 20.44 1.30
CA HIS A 250 9.14 20.70 0.01
C HIS A 250 7.64 20.45 0.07
N VAL A 251 6.88 21.37 -0.50
CA VAL A 251 5.43 21.27 -0.70
C VAL A 251 5.16 21.47 -2.19
N TYR A 252 4.40 20.55 -2.78
CA TYR A 252 3.94 20.64 -4.15
C TYR A 252 2.41 20.65 -4.17
N CYS A 253 1.82 21.45 -5.05
CA CYS A 253 0.40 21.50 -5.32
C CYS A 253 0.14 21.39 -6.82
N CYS A 254 -0.68 20.44 -7.25
CA CYS A 254 -1.07 20.32 -8.65
C CYS A 254 -2.18 21.30 -9.03
N LYS A 255 -2.50 21.38 -10.33
CA LYS A 255 -3.70 22.06 -10.85
C LYS A 255 -4.97 21.38 -10.26
N ALA A 256 -6.07 22.10 -10.21
CA ALA A 256 -7.35 21.55 -9.78
C ALA A 256 -7.81 20.45 -10.76
N ILE A 257 -8.30 19.35 -10.19
CA ILE A 257 -8.99 18.28 -10.91
C ILE A 257 -10.46 18.47 -10.61
N TYR A 258 -11.24 18.66 -11.65
CA TYR A 258 -12.66 18.92 -11.50
C TYR A 258 -13.45 17.62 -11.41
N SER A 259 -14.64 17.69 -10.84
CA SER A 259 -15.51 16.55 -10.57
C SER A 259 -15.93 15.77 -11.81
N TRP A 260 -16.04 16.41 -12.97
CA TRP A 260 -16.34 15.72 -14.24
C TRP A 260 -15.20 14.82 -14.73
N ASP A 261 -13.95 14.98 -14.24
CA ASP A 261 -12.83 14.10 -14.55
C ASP A 261 -12.78 12.95 -13.51
N ASN A 262 -13.81 12.11 -13.50
CA ASN A 262 -13.88 10.95 -12.60
C ASN A 262 -12.71 9.98 -12.79
N GLU A 263 -12.23 9.80 -14.01
CA GLU A 263 -11.08 8.95 -14.28
C GLU A 263 -9.79 9.55 -13.71
N GLY A 264 -9.61 10.86 -13.81
CA GLY A 264 -8.49 11.58 -13.21
C GLY A 264 -8.48 11.44 -11.68
N LEU A 265 -9.64 11.59 -11.04
CA LEU A 265 -9.80 11.39 -9.60
C LEU A 265 -9.55 9.93 -9.18
N GLU A 266 -10.03 8.96 -9.96
CA GLU A 266 -9.76 7.56 -9.70
C GLU A 266 -8.26 7.22 -9.86
N ARG A 267 -7.62 7.68 -10.95
CA ARG A 267 -6.18 7.52 -11.18
C ARG A 267 -5.37 8.16 -10.05
N LEU A 268 -5.76 9.35 -9.59
CA LEU A 268 -5.11 10.01 -8.47
C LEU A 268 -5.28 9.19 -7.18
N GLY A 269 -6.47 8.66 -6.90
CA GLY A 269 -6.73 7.76 -5.78
C GLY A 269 -5.83 6.52 -5.82
N GLN A 270 -5.66 5.91 -6.99
CA GLN A 270 -4.77 4.78 -7.19
C GLN A 270 -3.29 5.17 -6.96
N TYR A 271 -2.89 6.33 -7.44
CA TYR A 271 -1.51 6.82 -7.35
C TYR A 271 -1.06 7.04 -5.90
N ILE A 272 -1.90 7.63 -5.05
CA ILE A 272 -1.54 7.94 -3.66
C ILE A 272 -1.35 6.70 -2.79
N VAL A 273 -1.90 5.54 -3.19
CA VAL A 273 -1.76 4.26 -2.46
C VAL A 273 -0.93 3.22 -3.21
N ARG A 274 -0.17 3.62 -4.22
CA ARG A 274 0.66 2.71 -5.02
C ARG A 274 1.62 1.87 -4.18
N ALA A 275 2.07 0.75 -4.75
CA ALA A 275 3.07 -0.12 -4.13
C ALA A 275 4.49 0.50 -4.15
N PRO A 276 5.34 0.18 -3.16
CA PRO A 276 6.76 0.53 -3.21
C PRO A 276 7.50 -0.18 -4.35
N LEU A 277 7.07 -1.38 -4.71
CA LEU A 277 7.69 -2.24 -5.70
C LEU A 277 6.93 -2.21 -7.05
N SER A 278 7.69 -2.13 -8.16
CA SER A 278 7.22 -2.50 -9.50
C SER A 278 8.04 -3.68 -10.01
N GLN A 279 7.39 -4.81 -10.30
CA GLN A 279 8.04 -6.01 -10.83
C GLN A 279 8.65 -5.77 -12.22
N GLU A 280 8.05 -4.93 -13.04
CA GLU A 280 8.55 -4.58 -14.39
C GLU A 280 9.91 -3.88 -14.36
N ARG A 281 10.25 -3.24 -13.24
CA ARG A 281 11.52 -2.54 -13.03
C ARG A 281 12.59 -3.40 -12.38
N MET A 282 12.26 -4.64 -12.02
CA MET A 282 13.12 -5.55 -11.29
C MET A 282 13.62 -6.67 -12.22
N THR A 283 14.93 -6.95 -12.16
CA THR A 283 15.52 -8.16 -12.72
C THR A 283 16.32 -8.85 -11.62
N TYR A 284 15.98 -10.10 -11.32
CA TYR A 284 16.67 -10.93 -10.33
C TYR A 284 17.65 -11.87 -11.03
N ILE A 285 18.89 -11.91 -10.54
CA ILE A 285 19.94 -12.79 -11.01
C ILE A 285 20.37 -13.67 -9.82
N PRO A 286 20.04 -14.99 -9.85
CA PRO A 286 20.39 -15.90 -8.76
C PRO A 286 21.90 -16.14 -8.67
N GLU A 287 22.38 -16.67 -7.53
CA GLU A 287 23.81 -16.88 -7.22
C GLU A 287 24.56 -17.65 -8.29
N HIS A 288 23.96 -18.73 -8.82
CA HIS A 288 24.56 -19.60 -9.83
C HIS A 288 24.74 -18.94 -11.22
N GLN A 289 24.14 -17.78 -11.46
CA GLN A 289 24.24 -17.01 -12.71
C GLN A 289 25.20 -15.81 -12.59
N THR A 290 25.82 -15.61 -11.44
CA THR A 290 26.74 -14.51 -11.21
C THR A 290 28.17 -14.98 -11.09
N ASN A 291 29.12 -14.21 -11.60
CA ASN A 291 30.56 -14.58 -11.55
C ASN A 291 31.16 -14.52 -10.14
N ASP A 292 30.53 -13.78 -9.23
CA ASP A 292 30.98 -13.59 -7.84
C ASP A 292 30.21 -14.43 -6.83
N GLY A 293 29.33 -15.34 -7.30
CA GLY A 293 28.53 -16.23 -6.44
C GLY A 293 27.55 -15.48 -5.51
N LYS A 294 27.20 -14.23 -5.83
CA LYS A 294 26.26 -13.42 -5.03
C LYS A 294 25.03 -13.06 -5.86
N ALA A 295 23.88 -13.42 -5.37
CA ALA A 295 22.63 -13.04 -6.03
C ALA A 295 22.45 -11.51 -6.09
N LYS A 296 21.95 -11.03 -7.21
CA LYS A 296 21.79 -9.60 -7.51
C LYS A 296 20.38 -9.25 -7.92
N VAL A 297 19.97 -8.04 -7.60
CA VAL A 297 18.76 -7.41 -8.12
C VAL A 297 19.16 -6.14 -8.87
N ILE A 298 18.83 -6.11 -10.15
CA ILE A 298 18.94 -4.93 -10.98
C ILE A 298 17.59 -4.22 -10.93
N TYR A 299 17.57 -2.97 -10.46
CA TYR A 299 16.35 -2.19 -10.31
C TYR A 299 16.43 -0.89 -11.10
N LYS A 300 15.45 -0.64 -11.96
CA LYS A 300 15.38 0.57 -12.79
C LYS A 300 14.64 1.67 -12.05
N GLY A 301 15.13 2.90 -12.11
CA GLY A 301 14.45 4.08 -11.59
C GLY A 301 13.13 4.34 -12.31
N LYS A 302 12.19 5.05 -11.64
CA LYS A 302 10.87 5.36 -12.21
C LYS A 302 10.98 6.40 -13.32
N THR A 303 11.63 7.50 -13.04
CA THR A 303 11.78 8.67 -13.92
C THR A 303 13.19 8.81 -14.48
N SER A 304 14.19 8.40 -13.71
CA SER A 304 15.57 8.39 -14.17
C SER A 304 15.83 7.17 -15.05
N LYS A 305 16.56 7.36 -16.17
CA LYS A 305 17.12 6.24 -16.94
C LYS A 305 18.19 5.48 -16.15
N LYS A 306 18.41 5.83 -14.87
CA LYS A 306 19.40 5.22 -13.99
C LYS A 306 18.95 3.83 -13.57
N THR A 307 19.89 2.91 -13.55
CA THR A 307 19.70 1.54 -13.06
C THR A 307 20.66 1.33 -11.90
N GLN A 308 20.20 0.72 -10.83
CA GLN A 308 21.04 0.38 -9.68
C GLN A 308 21.07 -1.13 -9.48
N VAL A 309 22.26 -1.65 -9.19
CA VAL A 309 22.48 -3.06 -8.87
C VAL A 309 22.65 -3.19 -7.36
N PHE A 310 21.87 -4.08 -6.77
CA PHE A 310 21.93 -4.40 -5.33
C PHE A 310 22.31 -5.86 -5.14
N SER A 311 22.86 -6.21 -3.96
CA SER A 311 22.75 -7.60 -3.52
C SER A 311 21.27 -7.93 -3.25
N ALA A 312 20.86 -9.18 -3.46
CA ALA A 312 19.47 -9.58 -3.22
C ALA A 312 19.04 -9.31 -1.76
N LEU A 313 19.94 -9.53 -0.81
CA LEU A 313 19.72 -9.29 0.61
C LEU A 313 19.53 -7.80 0.93
N ASP A 314 20.39 -6.90 0.40
CA ASP A 314 20.25 -5.46 0.60
C ASP A 314 18.95 -4.92 0.00
N TRP A 315 18.60 -5.42 -1.17
CA TRP A 315 17.37 -5.01 -1.84
C TRP A 315 16.13 -5.44 -1.06
N LEU A 316 16.10 -6.68 -0.57
CA LEU A 316 15.01 -7.18 0.29
C LEU A 316 14.96 -6.43 1.61
N ALA A 317 16.12 -6.18 2.26
CA ALA A 317 16.18 -5.41 3.49
C ALA A 317 15.56 -4.02 3.35
N ARG A 318 15.84 -3.32 2.23
CA ARG A 318 15.20 -2.03 1.92
C ARG A 318 13.70 -2.17 1.73
N LEU A 319 13.27 -3.13 0.92
CA LEU A 319 11.85 -3.33 0.60
C LEU A 319 10.99 -3.58 1.84
N ILE A 320 11.46 -4.43 2.77
CA ILE A 320 10.69 -4.81 3.95
C ILE A 320 10.52 -3.66 4.96
N THR A 321 11.36 -2.61 4.90
CA THR A 321 11.16 -1.41 5.74
C THR A 321 9.85 -0.69 5.44
N HIS A 322 9.33 -0.85 4.23
CA HIS A 322 8.09 -0.19 3.77
C HIS A 322 6.82 -0.93 4.18
N ILE A 323 6.92 -2.16 4.66
CA ILE A 323 5.77 -2.90 5.17
C ILE A 323 5.23 -2.19 6.41
N PRO A 324 3.94 -1.77 6.44
CA PRO A 324 3.35 -1.15 7.62
C PRO A 324 3.27 -2.10 8.81
N ASN A 325 3.19 -1.55 10.01
CA ASN A 325 2.90 -2.34 11.20
C ASN A 325 1.46 -2.90 11.18
N LYS A 326 1.20 -3.92 12.00
CA LYS A 326 -0.17 -4.40 12.20
C LYS A 326 -1.05 -3.25 12.71
N GLY A 327 -2.16 -2.98 12.00
CA GLY A 327 -3.08 -1.89 12.36
C GLY A 327 -2.62 -0.47 11.96
N GLU A 328 -1.41 -0.30 11.42
CA GLU A 328 -0.96 1.00 10.93
C GLU A 328 -1.81 1.48 9.74
N GLN A 329 -2.43 2.64 9.92
CA GLN A 329 -3.27 3.27 8.90
C GLN A 329 -2.42 4.16 8.01
N MET A 330 -2.21 3.72 6.77
CA MET A 330 -1.46 4.49 5.77
C MET A 330 -2.33 5.53 5.05
N VAL A 331 -3.64 5.42 5.14
CA VAL A 331 -4.60 6.41 4.62
C VAL A 331 -5.48 6.91 5.76
N LYS A 332 -5.65 8.22 5.84
CA LYS A 332 -6.47 8.89 6.85
C LYS A 332 -7.37 9.94 6.20
N TYR A 333 -8.54 10.11 6.77
CA TYR A 333 -9.56 11.04 6.34
C TYR A 333 -9.75 12.11 7.39
N TYR A 334 -9.77 13.38 6.96
CA TYR A 334 -9.88 14.53 7.85
C TYR A 334 -10.93 15.53 7.39
N GLY A 335 -11.29 16.44 8.27
CA GLY A 335 -12.25 17.50 8.01
C GLY A 335 -13.59 16.93 7.51
N TYR A 336 -14.10 17.48 6.44
CA TYR A 336 -15.36 17.09 5.80
C TYR A 336 -15.38 15.62 5.36
N TYR A 337 -14.21 15.04 4.98
CA TYR A 337 -14.07 13.62 4.59
C TYR A 337 -13.80 12.68 5.76
N SER A 338 -13.75 13.16 7.01
CA SER A 338 -13.57 12.29 8.17
C SER A 338 -14.69 11.26 8.27
N ASN A 339 -14.37 10.07 8.80
CA ASN A 339 -15.38 9.00 8.97
C ASN A 339 -16.57 9.46 9.84
N LYS A 340 -16.30 10.31 10.86
CA LYS A 340 -17.34 10.88 11.73
C LYS A 340 -18.27 11.79 10.91
N SER A 341 -17.72 12.75 10.18
CA SER A 341 -18.50 13.72 9.40
C SER A 341 -19.33 13.03 8.32
N ARG A 342 -18.72 12.10 7.55
CA ARG A 342 -19.46 11.32 6.55
C ARG A 342 -20.56 10.45 7.17
N GLY A 343 -20.30 9.85 8.34
CA GLY A 343 -21.30 9.06 9.04
C GLY A 343 -22.48 9.88 9.54
N MET A 344 -22.25 11.12 9.97
CA MET A 344 -23.33 12.04 10.36
C MET A 344 -24.21 12.42 9.15
N ARG A 345 -23.60 12.87 8.04
CA ARG A 345 -24.33 13.22 6.81
C ARG A 345 -25.18 12.06 6.28
N LYS A 346 -24.66 10.83 6.25
CA LYS A 346 -25.47 9.66 5.84
C LYS A 346 -26.68 9.40 6.72
N LYS A 347 -26.57 9.65 8.02
CA LYS A 347 -27.71 9.53 8.95
C LYS A 347 -28.76 10.62 8.69
N ASP A 348 -28.31 11.85 8.45
CA ASP A 348 -29.21 12.97 8.15
C ASP A 348 -29.97 12.75 6.84
N GLU A 349 -29.30 12.19 5.81
CA GLU A 349 -29.94 11.78 4.55
C GLU A 349 -30.94 10.64 4.73
N GLU A 350 -30.67 9.67 5.61
CA GLU A 350 -31.60 8.57 5.93
C GLU A 350 -32.83 9.07 6.69
N ILE A 351 -32.68 10.07 7.57
CA ILE A 351 -33.79 10.67 8.34
C ILE A 351 -34.69 11.51 7.41
N GLN A 352 -34.12 12.16 6.39
CA GLN A 352 -34.87 13.01 5.44
C GLN A 352 -35.60 12.22 4.36
N LYS A 353 -35.35 10.93 4.19
CA LYS A 353 -36.17 10.08 3.30
C LYS A 353 -37.55 9.89 3.93
N PRO A 354 -38.65 10.28 3.22
CA PRO A 354 -39.99 10.06 3.74
C PRO A 354 -40.17 8.58 4.04
N ASN A 355 -40.69 8.26 5.22
CA ASN A 355 -41.11 6.93 5.57
C ASN A 355 -42.20 6.49 4.55
N GLU A 356 -41.81 5.78 3.49
CA GLU A 356 -42.73 4.92 2.78
C GLU A 356 -43.19 3.89 3.82
N CYS A 357 -44.50 3.92 4.11
CA CYS A 357 -45.14 3.05 5.05
C CYS A 357 -44.76 1.60 4.78
N ASN A 358 -43.97 1.02 5.65
CA ASN A 358 -43.65 -0.39 5.63
C ASN A 358 -44.50 -1.11 6.65
N ASP A 359 -45.73 -1.47 6.25
CA ASP A 359 -46.42 -2.62 6.81
C ASP A 359 -45.76 -3.90 6.28
N ILE A 360 -44.56 -4.16 6.78
CA ILE A 360 -43.83 -5.40 6.46
C ILE A 360 -44.16 -6.40 7.57
N SER A 361 -44.86 -7.48 7.19
CA SER A 361 -45.12 -8.63 8.06
C SER A 361 -43.81 -9.25 8.56
N GLU A 362 -43.79 -9.89 9.76
CA GLU A 362 -42.61 -10.56 10.32
C GLU A 362 -41.99 -11.58 9.35
N ILE A 363 -42.80 -12.19 8.49
CA ILE A 363 -42.38 -13.13 7.44
C ILE A 363 -41.52 -12.41 6.38
N ASP A 364 -41.89 -11.19 5.98
CA ASP A 364 -41.12 -10.41 5.01
C ASP A 364 -39.78 -9.93 5.61
N ALA A 365 -39.71 -9.69 6.92
CA ALA A 365 -38.47 -9.33 7.60
C ALA A 365 -37.47 -10.52 7.63
N GLU A 366 -37.97 -11.74 7.76
CA GLU A 366 -37.16 -12.97 7.76
C GLU A 366 -36.69 -13.34 6.34
N ILE A 367 -37.57 -13.18 5.33
CA ILE A 367 -37.24 -13.31 3.91
C ILE A 367 -36.22 -12.24 3.49
N ASN A 368 -36.40 -11.00 3.93
CA ASN A 368 -35.42 -9.94 3.69
C ASN A 368 -34.08 -10.24 4.34
N LYS A 369 -34.03 -10.78 5.57
CA LYS A 369 -32.81 -11.18 6.25
C LYS A 369 -32.05 -12.28 5.50
N LEU A 370 -32.77 -13.26 4.96
CA LEU A 370 -32.23 -14.32 4.10
C LEU A 370 -31.80 -13.78 2.72
N MET A 371 -32.58 -12.88 2.12
CA MET A 371 -32.20 -12.21 0.87
C MET A 371 -30.99 -11.29 1.06
N PHE A 372 -30.92 -10.53 2.15
CA PHE A 372 -29.75 -9.67 2.45
C PHE A 372 -28.48 -10.48 2.70
N SER A 373 -28.54 -11.68 3.32
CA SER A 373 -27.38 -12.56 3.43
C SER A 373 -26.91 -13.05 2.06
N ASN A 374 -27.86 -13.42 1.18
CA ASN A 374 -27.57 -13.81 -0.19
C ASN A 374 -27.15 -12.63 -1.08
N MET A 375 -27.71 -11.42 -0.86
CA MET A 375 -27.29 -10.20 -1.56
C MET A 375 -25.87 -9.76 -1.16
N LYS A 376 -25.47 -9.87 0.11
CA LYS A 376 -24.09 -9.61 0.53
C LYS A 376 -23.10 -10.55 -0.16
N ARG A 377 -23.42 -11.85 -0.29
CA ARG A 377 -22.60 -12.80 -1.06
C ARG A 377 -22.56 -12.50 -2.55
N LYS A 378 -23.70 -12.17 -3.16
CA LYS A 378 -23.79 -11.75 -4.58
C LYS A 378 -23.01 -10.46 -4.85
N LYS A 379 -23.08 -9.49 -3.95
CA LYS A 379 -22.35 -8.22 -4.05
C LYS A 379 -20.84 -8.44 -3.95
N PHE A 380 -20.37 -9.34 -3.06
CA PHE A 380 -18.96 -9.71 -2.94
C PHE A 380 -18.44 -10.42 -4.20
N ASN A 381 -19.18 -11.38 -4.73
CA ASN A 381 -18.81 -12.11 -5.95
C ASN A 381 -18.78 -11.19 -7.19
N LYS A 382 -19.74 -10.29 -7.33
CA LYS A 382 -19.77 -9.28 -8.40
C LYS A 382 -18.59 -8.31 -8.26
N SER A 383 -18.24 -7.92 -7.05
CA SER A 383 -17.10 -7.06 -6.79
C SER A 383 -15.77 -7.71 -7.18
N TRP A 384 -15.55 -8.99 -6.85
CA TRP A 384 -14.34 -9.73 -7.23
C TRP A 384 -14.20 -9.87 -8.75
N ALA A 385 -15.25 -10.28 -9.45
CA ALA A 385 -15.26 -10.42 -10.90
C ALA A 385 -15.07 -9.06 -11.59
N LYS A 386 -15.74 -8.00 -11.11
CA LYS A 386 -15.61 -6.63 -11.60
C LYS A 386 -14.18 -6.13 -11.48
N LEU A 387 -13.49 -6.43 -10.36
CA LEU A 387 -12.11 -6.05 -10.15
C LEU A 387 -11.15 -6.80 -11.06
N ILE A 388 -11.35 -8.09 -11.27
CA ILE A 388 -10.56 -8.85 -12.24
C ILE A 388 -10.80 -8.32 -13.64
N HIS A 389 -12.04 -8.06 -14.01
CA HIS A 389 -12.37 -7.46 -15.29
C HIS A 389 -11.68 -6.09 -15.47
N LYS A 390 -11.70 -5.24 -14.44
CA LYS A 390 -11.09 -3.91 -14.49
C LYS A 390 -9.55 -3.95 -14.58
N VAL A 391 -8.91 -4.94 -13.94
CA VAL A 391 -7.43 -5.07 -13.92
C VAL A 391 -6.90 -5.80 -15.15
N TYR A 392 -7.58 -6.85 -15.60
CA TYR A 392 -7.08 -7.76 -16.62
C TYR A 392 -7.89 -7.76 -17.91
N ASN A 393 -8.99 -7.00 -17.95
CA ASN A 393 -9.95 -6.97 -19.05
C ASN A 393 -10.51 -8.35 -19.41
N VAL A 394 -10.74 -9.20 -18.39
CA VAL A 394 -11.24 -10.58 -18.49
C VAL A 394 -12.33 -10.80 -17.45
N ASP A 395 -13.44 -11.42 -17.83
CA ASP A 395 -14.50 -11.82 -16.88
C ASP A 395 -14.26 -13.25 -16.37
N PRO A 396 -13.85 -13.42 -15.08
CA PRO A 396 -13.58 -14.73 -14.52
C PRO A 396 -14.86 -15.55 -14.28
N LEU A 397 -16.03 -14.94 -14.42
CA LEU A 397 -17.31 -15.62 -14.29
C LEU A 397 -17.90 -16.05 -15.64
N LYS A 398 -17.14 -15.91 -16.74
CA LYS A 398 -17.45 -16.50 -18.04
C LYS A 398 -16.59 -17.73 -18.30
N CYS A 399 -17.25 -18.81 -18.70
CA CYS A 399 -16.59 -20.06 -19.03
C CYS A 399 -15.72 -19.91 -20.29
N SER A 400 -14.46 -20.28 -20.20
CA SER A 400 -13.53 -20.28 -21.33
C SER A 400 -13.88 -21.29 -22.42
N GLN A 401 -14.66 -22.33 -22.11
CA GLN A 401 -15.02 -23.38 -23.06
C GLN A 401 -16.33 -23.14 -23.79
N CYS A 402 -17.36 -22.66 -23.09
CA CYS A 402 -18.70 -22.50 -23.69
C CYS A 402 -19.28 -21.08 -23.59
N GLY A 403 -18.56 -20.14 -22.97
CA GLY A 403 -19.08 -18.78 -22.74
C GLY A 403 -20.17 -18.66 -21.65
N GLY A 404 -20.59 -19.77 -21.07
CA GLY A 404 -21.64 -19.83 -20.04
C GLY A 404 -21.22 -19.24 -18.71
N ASN A 405 -22.16 -19.16 -17.75
CA ASN A 405 -21.91 -18.54 -16.46
C ASN A 405 -21.17 -19.49 -15.49
N MET A 406 -20.12 -18.98 -14.86
CA MET A 406 -19.37 -19.67 -13.82
C MET A 406 -19.87 -19.28 -12.42
N LYS A 407 -19.89 -20.26 -11.51
CA LYS A 407 -20.24 -20.06 -10.08
C LYS A 407 -19.20 -20.64 -9.16
N ILE A 408 -18.94 -19.94 -8.05
CA ILE A 408 -18.14 -20.50 -6.94
C ILE A 408 -19.06 -21.49 -6.20
N ILE A 409 -18.65 -22.75 -6.18
CA ILE A 409 -19.42 -23.85 -5.58
C ILE A 409 -18.98 -24.19 -4.16
N SER A 410 -17.68 -24.00 -3.84
CA SER A 410 -17.16 -24.28 -2.50
C SER A 410 -15.83 -23.56 -2.23
N PHE A 411 -15.51 -23.40 -0.94
CA PHE A 411 -14.20 -22.99 -0.44
C PHE A 411 -13.60 -24.16 0.34
N ILE A 412 -12.38 -24.54 0.02
CA ILE A 412 -11.69 -25.70 0.60
C ILE A 412 -10.49 -25.17 1.39
N GLU A 413 -10.51 -25.37 2.72
CA GLU A 413 -9.49 -24.89 3.65
C GLU A 413 -8.90 -26.02 4.49
N GLU A 414 -9.58 -27.18 4.56
CA GLU A 414 -9.15 -28.34 5.31
C GLU A 414 -8.04 -29.11 4.56
N GLU A 415 -6.89 -29.27 5.19
CA GLU A 415 -5.70 -29.87 4.59
C GLU A 415 -5.93 -31.28 4.05
N SER A 416 -6.65 -32.12 4.80
CA SER A 416 -7.00 -33.50 4.41
C SER A 416 -7.83 -33.52 3.12
N LEU A 417 -8.76 -32.57 2.99
CA LEU A 417 -9.64 -32.45 1.82
C LEU A 417 -8.89 -31.82 0.64
N ILE A 418 -8.03 -30.83 0.88
CA ILE A 418 -7.14 -30.25 -0.11
C ILE A 418 -6.30 -31.35 -0.76
N LYS A 419 -5.62 -32.18 0.05
CA LYS A 419 -4.77 -33.26 -0.41
C LYS A 419 -5.55 -34.29 -1.26
N LYS A 420 -6.74 -34.69 -0.80
CA LYS A 420 -7.61 -35.63 -1.56
C LYS A 420 -8.00 -35.07 -2.94
N ILE A 421 -8.44 -33.81 -2.99
CA ILE A 421 -8.87 -33.18 -4.24
C ILE A 421 -7.70 -33.00 -5.19
N LEU A 422 -6.56 -32.48 -4.71
CA LEU A 422 -5.39 -32.25 -5.55
C LEU A 422 -4.78 -33.56 -6.07
N LYS A 423 -4.78 -34.64 -5.28
CA LYS A 423 -4.40 -35.99 -5.75
C LYS A 423 -5.32 -36.50 -6.82
N HIS A 424 -6.63 -36.37 -6.64
CA HIS A 424 -7.63 -36.79 -7.64
C HIS A 424 -7.48 -36.05 -8.97
N LEU A 425 -7.08 -34.76 -8.91
CA LEU A 425 -6.86 -33.96 -10.12
C LEU A 425 -5.44 -34.05 -10.68
N ASN A 426 -4.59 -34.95 -10.17
CA ASN A 426 -3.15 -35.06 -10.50
C ASN A 426 -2.37 -33.74 -10.35
N LEU A 427 -2.82 -32.87 -9.45
CA LEU A 427 -2.17 -31.59 -9.09
C LEU A 427 -1.33 -31.69 -7.81
N TRP A 428 -1.41 -32.80 -7.09
CA TRP A 428 -0.55 -33.13 -5.96
C TRP A 428 0.60 -33.99 -6.45
N LEU A 429 1.77 -33.42 -6.59
CA LEU A 429 2.98 -34.17 -6.91
C LEU A 429 3.46 -34.82 -5.61
N ASP A 430 3.46 -36.16 -5.56
CA ASP A 430 4.00 -36.96 -4.44
C ASP A 430 5.55 -36.96 -4.42
N ASP A 431 6.19 -36.07 -5.20
CA ASP A 431 7.65 -36.00 -5.24
C ASP A 431 8.20 -35.39 -3.95
N LYS A 432 8.87 -36.24 -3.25
CA LYS A 432 9.92 -36.18 -2.21
C LYS A 432 10.35 -34.83 -1.58
N GLN A 433 9.73 -33.74 -1.96
CA GLN A 433 9.83 -32.42 -1.33
C GLN A 433 8.42 -32.00 -0.94
N GLU A 434 8.09 -32.15 0.35
CA GLU A 434 7.00 -31.37 0.90
C GLU A 434 7.25 -29.92 0.48
N PRO A 435 6.19 -29.20 0.00
CA PRO A 435 6.36 -27.78 -0.31
C PRO A 435 6.97 -27.12 0.93
N PRO A 436 7.97 -26.26 0.78
CA PRO A 436 8.65 -25.68 1.91
C PRO A 436 7.61 -25.09 2.86
N ASN A 437 7.69 -25.48 4.12
CA ASN A 437 6.77 -24.96 5.12
C ASN A 437 7.13 -23.50 5.40
N HIS A 438 6.47 -22.58 4.70
CA HIS A 438 6.64 -21.13 4.85
C HIS A 438 5.96 -20.60 6.13
N SER A 439 5.76 -21.43 7.12
CA SER A 439 5.31 -20.98 8.43
C SER A 439 6.48 -20.37 9.19
N PRO A 440 6.30 -19.22 9.83
CA PRO A 440 7.32 -18.69 10.74
C PRO A 440 7.67 -19.75 11.78
N PRO A 441 8.95 -19.87 12.20
CA PRO A 441 9.35 -20.75 13.30
C PRO A 441 8.46 -20.55 14.53
N GLN A 442 8.25 -21.60 15.34
CA GLN A 442 7.29 -21.57 16.47
C GLN A 442 7.55 -20.39 17.42
N HIS A 443 8.82 -20.09 17.70
CA HIS A 443 9.20 -18.94 18.54
C HIS A 443 8.71 -17.60 18.01
N ILE A 444 8.52 -17.46 16.69
CA ILE A 444 7.97 -16.26 16.05
C ILE A 444 6.46 -16.18 16.28
N TRP A 445 5.75 -17.31 16.25
CA TRP A 445 4.33 -17.37 16.63
C TRP A 445 4.10 -16.97 18.09
N ASP A 446 4.99 -17.39 18.98
CA ASP A 446 4.94 -17.03 20.39
C ASP A 446 5.18 -15.52 20.59
N LEU A 447 6.11 -14.93 19.83
CA LEU A 447 6.35 -13.48 19.81
C LEU A 447 5.17 -12.68 19.20
N ILE A 448 4.49 -13.25 18.20
CA ILE A 448 3.34 -12.61 17.56
C ILE A 448 2.12 -12.62 18.48
N ASN A 449 1.98 -13.63 19.31
CA ASN A 449 0.86 -13.81 20.25
C ASN A 449 1.09 -13.14 21.60
N THR A 450 2.35 -12.96 22.01
CA THR A 450 2.71 -12.15 23.20
C THR A 450 2.60 -10.66 22.85
N ASN A 451 2.14 -9.88 23.80
CA ASN A 451 1.84 -8.44 23.69
C ASN A 451 2.99 -7.67 23.03
N ILE A 452 2.90 -7.51 21.70
CA ILE A 452 3.91 -6.86 20.83
C ILE A 452 4.24 -5.44 21.32
N ASP A 453 3.31 -4.77 22.00
CA ASP A 453 3.52 -3.45 22.60
C ASP A 453 4.64 -3.41 23.65
N ILE A 454 4.88 -4.51 24.36
CA ILE A 454 5.95 -4.61 25.36
C ILE A 454 7.32 -4.64 24.68
N LEU A 455 7.47 -5.41 23.59
CA LEU A 455 8.71 -5.47 22.81
C LEU A 455 9.02 -4.14 22.11
N TYR A 456 8.00 -3.46 21.60
CA TYR A 456 8.13 -2.12 21.05
C TYR A 456 8.54 -1.10 22.12
N GLN A 457 7.97 -1.17 23.32
CA GLN A 457 8.31 -0.28 24.43
C GLN A 457 9.73 -0.54 24.96
N GLN A 458 10.15 -1.78 25.09
CA GLN A 458 11.50 -2.11 25.56
C GLN A 458 12.59 -1.63 24.62
N ASN A 459 12.40 -1.78 23.30
CA ASN A 459 13.35 -1.23 22.33
C ASN A 459 13.31 0.30 22.22
N THR A 460 12.16 0.91 22.45
CA THR A 460 12.01 2.37 22.52
C THR A 460 12.62 2.91 23.82
N VAL A 461 12.52 2.19 24.94
CA VAL A 461 13.11 2.57 26.24
C VAL A 461 14.65 2.47 26.18
N ARG A 462 15.22 1.45 25.55
CA ARG A 462 16.68 1.40 25.32
C ARG A 462 17.20 2.56 24.46
N MET A 463 16.36 3.10 23.55
CA MET A 463 16.67 4.35 22.84
C MET A 463 16.44 5.61 23.69
N ARG A 464 15.55 5.56 24.69
CA ARG A 464 15.26 6.72 25.59
C ARG A 464 16.29 6.95 26.69
N THR A 465 16.98 5.92 27.14
CA THR A 465 17.97 6.04 28.23
C THR A 465 19.32 6.62 27.75
N GLY A 466 19.47 6.90 26.47
CA GLY A 466 20.69 7.44 25.90
C GLY A 466 20.49 8.64 25.00
N ASN A 467 20.24 9.83 25.54
CA ASN A 467 20.39 11.08 24.76
C ASN A 467 21.78 11.17 24.10
N THR A 468 22.79 10.57 24.73
CA THR A 468 24.15 10.42 24.23
C THR A 468 24.25 9.43 23.06
N LEU A 469 23.42 8.38 23.02
CA LEU A 469 23.46 7.36 21.97
C LEU A 469 22.87 7.84 20.64
N ILE A 470 21.88 8.71 20.64
CA ILE A 470 21.34 9.30 19.40
C ILE A 470 22.35 10.26 18.80
N ASN A 471 23.03 11.06 19.61
CA ASN A 471 24.10 11.94 19.15
C ASN A 471 25.36 11.15 18.74
N ALA A 472 25.71 10.09 19.46
CA ALA A 472 26.83 9.18 19.09
C ALA A 472 26.56 8.42 17.79
N LYS A 473 25.30 8.02 17.49
CA LYS A 473 24.92 7.38 16.23
C LYS A 473 24.92 8.32 15.04
N PHE A 474 24.67 9.60 15.22
CA PHE A 474 24.74 10.59 14.13
C PHE A 474 26.18 10.97 13.75
N THR A 475 27.10 11.04 14.71
CA THR A 475 28.56 11.16 14.46
C THR A 475 29.13 9.88 13.82
N TYR A 476 28.50 8.73 14.08
CA TYR A 476 28.95 7.44 13.55
C TYR A 476 28.62 7.24 12.05
N TYR A 477 27.66 7.96 11.51
CA TYR A 477 27.30 7.90 10.09
C TYR A 477 28.38 8.52 9.18
N ASP A 478 29.13 9.47 9.71
CA ASP A 478 30.25 10.13 8.99
C ASP A 478 31.59 9.40 9.15
N SER A 479 31.71 8.43 10.10
CA SER A 479 33.00 7.84 10.48
C SER A 479 33.11 6.32 10.30
N PHE A 480 32.11 5.62 9.70
CA PHE A 480 32.15 4.18 9.56
C PHE A 480 33.18 3.71 8.52
N LYS A 481 34.40 3.44 8.97
CA LYS A 481 35.33 2.55 8.30
C LYS A 481 35.00 1.09 8.62
N ARG A 482 34.87 0.35 7.55
CA ARG A 482 34.67 -1.07 7.38
C ARG A 482 35.38 -1.94 8.41
N GLU A 483 34.67 -2.77 9.15
CA GLU A 483 35.18 -4.06 9.64
C GLU A 483 33.96 -4.84 10.20
N SER A 484 33.59 -5.89 9.54
CA SER A 484 33.04 -7.18 9.92
C SER A 484 31.98 -7.80 8.99
N CYS A 485 31.29 -7.04 8.11
CA CYS A 485 30.36 -7.66 7.15
C CYS A 485 30.75 -7.54 5.67
N GLY A 486 31.95 -7.10 5.36
CA GLY A 486 32.51 -7.09 4.00
C GLY A 486 31.76 -6.31 2.92
N TYR A 487 30.64 -5.62 3.25
CA TYR A 487 29.85 -4.85 2.29
C TYR A 487 29.13 -3.68 2.97
N ILE A 488 29.46 -2.47 2.56
CA ILE A 488 28.68 -1.27 2.89
C ILE A 488 27.94 -0.85 1.62
N PRO A 489 26.59 -0.73 1.64
CA PRO A 489 25.87 -0.17 0.52
C PRO A 489 26.36 1.26 0.28
N GLN A 490 26.91 1.53 -0.91
CA GLN A 490 27.18 2.90 -1.31
C GLN A 490 25.86 3.64 -1.41
N MET A 491 25.65 4.61 -0.52
CA MET A 491 24.55 5.56 -0.66
C MET A 491 24.89 6.47 -1.84
N PRO A 492 24.06 6.55 -2.88
CA PRO A 492 24.29 7.52 -3.94
C PRO A 492 24.10 8.93 -3.37
N PHE A 493 25.15 9.70 -3.39
CA PHE A 493 25.09 11.15 -3.28
C PHE A 493 24.65 11.69 -4.64
N GLU A 494 23.37 11.96 -4.82
CA GLU A 494 22.90 12.84 -5.91
C GLU A 494 21.44 13.24 -5.67
N ASP A 495 21.15 14.48 -6.05
CA ASP A 495 19.89 15.20 -5.81
C ASP A 495 18.65 14.48 -6.35
N GLU A 496 17.78 14.00 -5.46
CA GLU A 496 16.45 13.45 -5.78
C GLU A 496 15.38 14.54 -6.03
N TYR A 497 15.77 15.80 -6.14
CA TYR A 497 14.83 16.91 -6.31
C TYR A 497 14.15 16.97 -7.69
N SER A 498 14.69 16.26 -8.69
CA SER A 498 14.13 16.20 -10.06
C SER A 498 12.96 15.22 -10.22
N GLN A 499 12.51 14.54 -9.17
CA GLN A 499 11.52 13.44 -9.28
C GLN A 499 10.08 13.83 -9.00
N LEU A 500 9.80 15.10 -8.75
CA LEU A 500 8.45 15.66 -8.62
C LEU A 500 8.06 16.46 -9.86
N VAL A 501 8.45 15.99 -11.05
CA VAL A 501 7.98 16.61 -12.31
C VAL A 501 6.52 16.24 -12.52
N PRO A 502 5.64 17.21 -12.81
CA PRO A 502 4.26 16.96 -13.17
C PRO A 502 4.19 16.11 -14.44
N TYR A 503 3.09 15.39 -14.60
CA TYR A 503 2.67 14.91 -15.90
C TYR A 503 2.55 16.12 -16.84
N ASP A 504 3.51 16.32 -17.73
CA ASP A 504 3.27 17.01 -18.97
C ASP A 504 2.88 15.94 -19.98
N ASP A 505 1.64 16.10 -20.53
CA ASP A 505 0.93 15.45 -21.63
C ASP A 505 0.88 13.93 -21.71
#